data_671fdf3465ff244b84d62c05057ef05b
#
_entry.id   671fdf3465ff244b84d62c05057ef05b
#
_cell.length_a   1.000
_cell.length_b   1.000
_cell.length_c   1.000
_cell.angle_alpha   90.00
_cell.angle_beta   90.00
_cell.angle_gamma   90.00
#
_symmetry.space_group_name_H-M   'P 1'
#
loop_
_entity.id
_entity.type
_entity.pdbx_description
1 polymer ?
#
loop_
_entity_poly.entity_id
_entity_poly.type
_entity_poly.pdbx_seq_one_letter_code
_entity_poly.pdbx_strand_id
1 'polypeptide(L)'
;MKLGSMVHCFCLEPKLFPQKYALLDEKRTKQGKALALQMAEGGIETFTSQEMTTFMAIYNALSKNDFANNKIIKDTNGKAEQSFWWKHRETGLQCKCRCDYVVDDMVIDLKTTGEGGASPDVFTRTIVNFKYHLQAAHYLQGTGQKRFIFVAVEKVFPYSVGVYELSPHFIELGYQLQEKTLSDIKAAQKSGIWAGYSDQEKNGIKKLTPPRWA
;
A
#
# COMPACT_ATOMS: atom_id res chain seq x y z
N MET A 1 -7.26 -0.13 9.10
CA MET A 1 -6.89 -1.09 8.03
C MET A 1 -8.10 -1.56 7.24
N LYS A 2 -9.17 -2.05 7.85
CA LYS A 2 -10.38 -2.61 7.20
C LYS A 2 -10.99 -1.76 6.08
N LEU A 3 -11.26 -0.47 6.31
CA LEU A 3 -11.86 0.40 5.29
C LEU A 3 -10.97 0.53 4.03
N GLY A 4 -9.64 0.61 4.20
CA GLY A 4 -8.69 0.59 3.09
C GLY A 4 -8.79 -0.71 2.27
N SER A 5 -8.78 -1.86 2.93
CA SER A 5 -8.91 -3.17 2.27
C SER A 5 -10.25 -3.31 1.52
N MET A 6 -11.36 -2.78 2.08
CA MET A 6 -12.65 -2.74 1.39
C MET A 6 -12.58 -1.89 0.11
N VAL A 7 -11.97 -0.70 0.18
CA VAL A 7 -11.80 0.20 -0.99
C VAL A 7 -10.96 -0.48 -2.07
N HIS A 8 -9.83 -1.07 -1.70
CA HIS A 8 -8.99 -1.83 -2.62
C HIS A 8 -9.78 -2.95 -3.31
N CYS A 9 -10.39 -3.83 -2.52
CA CYS A 9 -11.12 -4.98 -3.06
C CYS A 9 -12.24 -4.55 -4.01
N PHE A 10 -13.02 -3.52 -3.65
CA PHE A 10 -14.14 -3.09 -4.50
C PHE A 10 -13.69 -2.39 -5.78
N CYS A 11 -12.64 -1.56 -5.70
CA CYS A 11 -12.14 -0.84 -6.86
C CYS A 11 -11.37 -1.75 -7.83
N LEU A 12 -10.62 -2.70 -7.30
CA LEU A 12 -9.67 -3.51 -8.08
C LEU A 12 -10.20 -4.91 -8.42
N GLU A 13 -10.96 -5.52 -7.50
CA GLU A 13 -11.51 -6.87 -7.64
C GLU A 13 -13.01 -6.91 -7.27
N PRO A 14 -13.90 -6.12 -7.94
CA PRO A 14 -15.30 -5.95 -7.51
C PRO A 14 -16.08 -7.26 -7.42
N LYS A 15 -15.73 -8.26 -8.23
CA LYS A 15 -16.36 -9.59 -8.21
C LYS A 15 -16.06 -10.39 -6.94
N LEU A 16 -14.95 -10.09 -6.26
CA LEU A 16 -14.57 -10.73 -5.00
C LEU A 16 -15.16 -10.03 -3.77
N PHE A 17 -15.61 -8.79 -3.91
CA PHE A 17 -16.13 -8.02 -2.78
C PHE A 17 -17.27 -8.75 -2.04
N PRO A 18 -18.35 -9.25 -2.70
CA PRO A 18 -19.42 -9.95 -1.99
C PRO A 18 -19.00 -11.31 -1.41
N GLN A 19 -17.85 -11.83 -1.81
CA GLN A 19 -17.30 -13.08 -1.26
C GLN A 19 -16.45 -12.83 -0.01
N LYS A 20 -15.86 -11.62 0.11
CA LYS A 20 -14.95 -11.24 1.20
C LYS A 20 -15.61 -10.37 2.26
N TYR A 21 -16.72 -9.70 1.94
CA TYR A 21 -17.33 -8.69 2.81
C TYR A 21 -18.84 -8.83 2.90
N ALA A 22 -19.41 -8.71 4.10
CA ALA A 22 -20.84 -8.76 4.35
C ALA A 22 -21.30 -7.67 5.32
N LEU A 23 -22.50 -7.11 5.07
CA LEU A 23 -23.13 -6.13 5.96
C LEU A 23 -23.63 -6.81 7.24
N LEU A 24 -23.27 -6.25 8.40
CA LEU A 24 -23.74 -6.70 9.70
C LEU A 24 -23.78 -5.49 10.67
N ASP A 25 -24.95 -4.92 10.92
CA ASP A 25 -25.10 -3.75 11.79
C ASP A 25 -25.09 -4.10 13.29
N GLU A 26 -25.62 -5.25 13.67
CA GLU A 26 -25.79 -5.63 15.06
C GLU A 26 -24.55 -6.28 15.71
N LYS A 27 -23.35 -5.84 15.33
CA LYS A 27 -22.06 -6.40 15.83
C LYS A 27 -21.88 -6.32 17.35
N ARG A 28 -22.61 -5.46 18.03
CA ARG A 28 -22.48 -5.25 19.49
C ARG A 28 -23.29 -6.24 20.31
N THR A 29 -24.32 -6.84 19.74
CA THR A 29 -25.15 -7.84 20.41
C THR A 29 -24.38 -9.18 20.57
N LYS A 30 -24.83 -10.03 21.50
CA LYS A 30 -24.24 -11.37 21.68
C LYS A 30 -24.38 -12.22 20.41
N GLN A 31 -25.56 -12.14 19.76
CA GLN A 31 -25.83 -12.87 18.52
C GLN A 31 -25.00 -12.31 17.36
N GLY A 32 -24.91 -10.98 17.22
CA GLY A 32 -24.13 -10.34 16.16
C GLY A 32 -22.62 -10.62 16.28
N LYS A 33 -22.09 -10.69 17.52
CA LYS A 33 -20.70 -11.11 17.75
C LYS A 33 -20.46 -12.56 17.33
N ALA A 34 -21.37 -13.48 17.67
CA ALA A 34 -21.27 -14.87 17.27
C ALA A 34 -21.33 -15.02 15.74
N LEU A 35 -22.25 -14.33 15.10
CA LEU A 35 -22.38 -14.33 13.63
C LEU A 35 -21.13 -13.73 12.94
N ALA A 36 -20.60 -12.61 13.47
CA ALA A 36 -19.37 -12.00 12.93
C ALA A 36 -18.17 -12.96 13.04
N LEU A 37 -18.07 -13.71 14.16
CA LEU A 37 -17.02 -14.71 14.34
C LEU A 37 -17.17 -15.87 13.34
N GLN A 38 -18.37 -16.41 13.18
CA GLN A 38 -18.66 -17.46 12.21
C GLN A 38 -18.34 -17.03 10.77
N MET A 39 -18.69 -15.80 10.40
CA MET A 39 -18.34 -15.22 9.08
C MET A 39 -16.83 -15.08 8.92
N ALA A 40 -16.12 -14.63 9.95
CA ALA A 40 -14.66 -14.50 9.93
C ALA A 40 -13.94 -15.84 9.79
N GLU A 41 -14.44 -16.90 10.44
CA GLU A 41 -13.96 -18.28 10.25
C GLU A 41 -14.15 -18.76 8.81
N GLY A 42 -15.21 -18.30 8.14
CA GLY A 42 -15.45 -18.50 6.70
C GLY A 42 -14.67 -17.55 5.78
N GLY A 43 -13.79 -16.70 6.32
CA GLY A 43 -13.01 -15.73 5.55
C GLY A 43 -13.79 -14.48 5.12
N ILE A 44 -14.99 -14.24 5.68
CA ILE A 44 -15.84 -13.09 5.37
C ILE A 44 -15.67 -12.02 6.45
N GLU A 45 -15.19 -10.85 6.09
CA GLU A 45 -15.09 -9.70 6.98
C GLU A 45 -16.41 -8.91 6.98
N THR A 46 -16.93 -8.58 8.17
CA THR A 46 -18.21 -7.87 8.27
C THR A 46 -18.02 -6.36 8.41
N PHE A 47 -18.92 -5.56 7.84
CA PHE A 47 -18.96 -4.10 7.96
C PHE A 47 -20.35 -3.61 8.34
N THR A 48 -20.45 -2.39 8.89
CA THR A 48 -21.71 -1.75 9.28
C THR A 48 -22.23 -0.83 8.18
N SER A 49 -23.51 -0.43 8.26
CA SER A 49 -24.10 0.58 7.36
C SER A 49 -23.35 1.92 7.43
N GLN A 50 -22.82 2.31 8.60
CA GLN A 50 -22.00 3.50 8.75
C GLN A 50 -20.67 3.37 8.00
N GLU A 51 -20.00 2.22 8.09
CA GLU A 51 -18.78 1.94 7.34
C GLU A 51 -19.06 1.89 5.83
N MET A 52 -20.24 1.37 5.42
CA MET A 52 -20.70 1.38 4.03
C MET A 52 -20.89 2.80 3.50
N THR A 53 -21.50 3.68 4.28
CA THR A 53 -21.69 5.09 3.89
C THR A 53 -20.36 5.77 3.62
N THR A 54 -19.37 5.62 4.52
CA THR A 54 -18.03 6.18 4.34
C THR A 54 -17.31 5.56 3.13
N PHE A 55 -17.39 4.24 2.98
CA PHE A 55 -16.84 3.53 1.86
C PHE A 55 -17.40 4.01 0.51
N MET A 56 -18.74 4.16 0.40
CA MET A 56 -19.38 4.65 -0.81
C MET A 56 -19.02 6.11 -1.13
N ALA A 57 -18.80 6.93 -0.10
CA ALA A 57 -18.32 8.31 -0.31
C ALA A 57 -16.89 8.32 -0.90
N ILE A 58 -16.00 7.46 -0.42
CA ILE A 58 -14.66 7.29 -0.97
C ILE A 58 -14.72 6.79 -2.43
N TYR A 59 -15.51 5.75 -2.69
CA TYR A 59 -15.70 5.23 -4.05
C TYR A 59 -16.23 6.31 -5.01
N ASN A 60 -17.23 7.08 -4.58
CA ASN A 60 -17.78 8.17 -5.37
C ASN A 60 -16.74 9.28 -5.64
N ALA A 61 -15.85 9.56 -4.68
CA ALA A 61 -14.75 10.52 -4.87
C ALA A 61 -13.75 10.00 -5.93
N LEU A 62 -13.36 8.74 -5.85
CA LEU A 62 -12.52 8.09 -6.87
C LEU A 62 -13.19 8.08 -8.25
N SER A 63 -14.51 7.80 -8.31
CA SER A 63 -15.26 7.79 -9.56
C SER A 63 -15.41 9.17 -10.21
N LYS A 64 -15.28 10.25 -9.45
CA LYS A 64 -15.29 11.64 -9.96
C LYS A 64 -13.91 12.11 -10.39
N ASN A 65 -12.84 11.44 -9.98
CA ASN A 65 -11.49 11.75 -10.43
C ASN A 65 -11.24 11.09 -11.79
N ASP A 66 -10.94 11.87 -12.82
CA ASP A 66 -10.83 11.39 -14.19
C ASP A 66 -9.81 10.25 -14.35
N PHE A 67 -8.63 10.38 -13.71
CA PHE A 67 -7.61 9.34 -13.80
C PHE A 67 -8.06 8.04 -13.12
N ALA A 68 -8.49 8.13 -11.86
CA ALA A 68 -8.91 6.95 -11.09
C ALA A 68 -10.12 6.26 -11.74
N ASN A 69 -11.09 7.05 -12.23
CA ASN A 69 -12.26 6.52 -12.92
C ASN A 69 -11.89 5.76 -14.21
N ASN A 70 -11.04 6.35 -15.04
CA ASN A 70 -10.73 5.77 -16.35
C ASN A 70 -9.68 4.65 -16.28
N LYS A 71 -8.74 4.71 -15.32
CA LYS A 71 -7.61 3.78 -15.25
C LYS A 71 -7.74 2.70 -14.16
N ILE A 72 -8.73 2.81 -13.26
CA ILE A 72 -8.97 1.80 -12.22
C ILE A 72 -10.40 1.27 -12.31
N ILE A 73 -11.40 2.17 -12.26
CA ILE A 73 -12.80 1.75 -12.07
C ILE A 73 -13.41 1.21 -13.37
N LYS A 74 -13.18 1.89 -14.50
CA LYS A 74 -13.73 1.53 -15.82
C LYS A 74 -12.77 0.72 -16.69
N ASP A 75 -11.50 0.68 -16.34
CA ASP A 75 -10.52 -0.06 -17.13
C ASP A 75 -10.79 -1.56 -17.06
N THR A 76 -10.74 -2.21 -18.21
CA THR A 76 -10.91 -3.67 -18.35
C THR A 76 -9.66 -4.39 -18.83
N ASN A 77 -8.59 -3.65 -19.16
CA ASN A 77 -7.35 -4.18 -19.71
C ASN A 77 -6.28 -4.39 -18.64
N GLY A 78 -6.38 -3.64 -17.54
CA GLY A 78 -5.46 -3.77 -16.43
C GLY A 78 -5.66 -5.05 -15.62
N LYS A 79 -4.64 -5.39 -14.86
CA LYS A 79 -4.62 -6.58 -14.00
C LYS A 79 -4.48 -6.16 -12.54
N ALA A 80 -5.51 -6.48 -11.75
CA ALA A 80 -5.51 -6.24 -10.31
C ALA A 80 -4.69 -7.29 -9.56
N GLU A 81 -4.09 -6.88 -8.45
CA GLU A 81 -3.47 -7.77 -7.46
C GLU A 81 -2.46 -8.75 -8.07
N GLN A 82 -1.67 -8.30 -9.06
CA GLN A 82 -0.70 -9.13 -9.76
C GLN A 82 0.57 -9.34 -8.96
N SER A 83 0.96 -10.59 -8.81
CA SER A 83 2.21 -10.99 -8.17
C SER A 83 3.31 -11.24 -9.22
N PHE A 84 4.49 -10.75 -8.91
CA PHE A 84 5.70 -10.91 -9.72
C PHE A 84 6.82 -11.47 -8.87
N TRP A 85 7.66 -12.32 -9.47
CA TRP A 85 8.82 -12.93 -8.83
C TRP A 85 10.02 -12.79 -9.74
N TRP A 86 11.15 -12.37 -9.18
CA TRP A 86 12.41 -12.28 -9.91
C TRP A 86 13.60 -12.56 -9.02
N LYS A 87 14.72 -12.79 -9.64
CA LYS A 87 16.01 -12.89 -8.94
C LYS A 87 16.76 -11.58 -9.08
N HIS A 88 17.10 -10.96 -7.95
CA HIS A 88 17.87 -9.73 -7.96
C HIS A 88 19.26 -10.00 -8.54
N ARG A 89 19.66 -9.20 -9.53
CA ARG A 89 20.86 -9.46 -10.34
C ARG A 89 22.14 -9.52 -9.51
N GLU A 90 22.36 -8.51 -8.67
CA GLU A 90 23.63 -8.34 -7.94
C GLU A 90 23.73 -9.29 -6.73
N THR A 91 22.66 -9.42 -5.94
CA THR A 91 22.71 -10.22 -4.71
C THR A 91 22.29 -11.67 -4.91
N GLY A 92 21.60 -11.97 -6.01
CA GLY A 92 20.99 -13.28 -6.26
C GLY A 92 19.80 -13.63 -5.36
N LEU A 93 19.30 -12.67 -4.57
CA LEU A 93 18.14 -12.87 -3.72
C LEU A 93 16.87 -13.05 -4.57
N GLN A 94 15.98 -13.93 -4.12
CA GLN A 94 14.63 -14.03 -4.67
C GLN A 94 13.79 -12.87 -4.15
N CYS A 95 13.26 -12.09 -5.07
CA CYS A 95 12.39 -10.96 -4.80
C CYS A 95 10.98 -11.24 -5.27
N LYS A 96 10.01 -10.59 -4.64
CA LYS A 96 8.60 -10.63 -5.05
C LYS A 96 7.92 -9.31 -4.75
N CYS A 97 6.92 -8.99 -5.54
CA CYS A 97 5.96 -7.92 -5.23
C CYS A 97 4.56 -8.36 -5.61
N ARG A 98 3.56 -7.65 -5.07
CA ARG A 98 2.17 -7.74 -5.48
C ARG A 98 1.68 -6.33 -5.73
N CYS A 99 1.43 -6.02 -7.00
CA CYS A 99 0.97 -4.71 -7.43
C CYS A 99 -0.54 -4.62 -7.30
N ASP A 100 -1.05 -3.51 -6.77
CA ASP A 100 -2.49 -3.25 -6.67
C ASP A 100 -3.13 -3.29 -8.07
N TYR A 101 -2.54 -2.58 -9.03
CA TYR A 101 -3.02 -2.57 -10.41
C TYR A 101 -1.89 -2.33 -11.40
N VAL A 102 -1.88 -3.08 -12.50
CA VAL A 102 -0.92 -2.94 -13.61
C VAL A 102 -1.69 -2.73 -14.90
N VAL A 103 -1.46 -1.62 -15.56
CA VAL A 103 -2.14 -1.24 -16.80
C VAL A 103 -1.22 -0.40 -17.69
N ASP A 104 -1.29 -0.59 -19.00
CA ASP A 104 -0.43 0.07 -19.99
C ASP A 104 1.06 -0.11 -19.63
N ASP A 105 1.79 0.97 -19.40
CA ASP A 105 3.18 0.97 -18.95
C ASP A 105 3.36 1.38 -17.48
N MET A 106 2.28 1.28 -16.68
CA MET A 106 2.21 1.79 -15.31
C MET A 106 1.93 0.70 -14.28
N VAL A 107 2.48 0.92 -13.08
CA VAL A 107 1.96 0.36 -11.82
C VAL A 107 1.16 1.46 -11.13
N ILE A 108 -0.07 1.16 -10.75
CA ILE A 108 -0.92 2.05 -9.95
C ILE A 108 -1.08 1.43 -8.57
N ASP A 109 -0.87 2.23 -7.54
CA ASP A 109 -0.99 1.85 -6.13
C ASP A 109 -2.01 2.77 -5.43
N LEU A 110 -3.07 2.17 -4.90
CA LEU A 110 -4.18 2.87 -4.26
C LEU A 110 -3.92 3.02 -2.76
N LYS A 111 -3.84 4.24 -2.26
CA LYS A 111 -3.61 4.54 -0.85
C LYS A 111 -4.81 5.26 -0.22
N THR A 112 -5.31 4.72 0.89
CA THR A 112 -6.27 5.46 1.73
C THR A 112 -5.53 6.21 2.82
N THR A 113 -5.81 7.51 2.99
CA THR A 113 -5.12 8.41 3.92
C THR A 113 -6.05 9.00 4.97
N GLY A 114 -5.48 9.65 5.99
CA GLY A 114 -6.22 10.49 6.93
C GLY A 114 -6.52 11.87 6.33
N GLU A 115 -7.03 12.77 7.17
CA GLU A 115 -7.32 14.16 6.82
C GLU A 115 -6.07 14.89 6.31
N GLY A 116 -6.20 15.61 5.19
CA GLY A 116 -5.10 16.31 4.54
C GLY A 116 -4.02 15.40 3.92
N GLY A 117 -4.14 14.10 4.13
CA GLY A 117 -3.11 13.13 3.74
C GLY A 117 -2.97 12.89 2.25
N ALA A 118 -3.97 13.27 1.45
CA ALA A 118 -3.91 13.24 0.00
C ALA A 118 -3.37 14.54 -0.62
N SER A 119 -3.07 15.58 0.18
CA SER A 119 -2.47 16.80 -0.35
C SER A 119 -1.02 16.59 -0.80
N PRO A 120 -0.53 17.31 -1.84
CA PRO A 120 0.81 17.09 -2.40
C PRO A 120 1.92 17.13 -1.35
N ASP A 121 1.91 18.12 -0.47
CA ASP A 121 2.96 18.33 0.53
C ASP A 121 2.96 17.24 1.62
N VAL A 122 1.79 16.83 2.10
CA VAL A 122 1.66 15.77 3.11
C VAL A 122 1.97 14.43 2.51
N PHE A 123 1.46 14.16 1.30
CA PHE A 123 1.70 12.88 0.64
C PHE A 123 3.18 12.71 0.24
N THR A 124 3.86 13.78 -0.19
CA THR A 124 5.31 13.77 -0.44
C THR A 124 6.09 13.38 0.81
N ARG A 125 5.76 13.96 1.97
CA ARG A 125 6.37 13.55 3.25
C ARG A 125 6.05 12.10 3.62
N THR A 126 4.84 11.66 3.33
CA THR A 126 4.39 10.28 3.52
C THR A 126 5.22 9.30 2.68
N ILE A 127 5.49 9.61 1.40
CA ILE A 127 6.35 8.83 0.51
C ILE A 127 7.75 8.63 1.14
N VAL A 128 8.34 9.70 1.68
CA VAL A 128 9.65 9.63 2.31
C VAL A 128 9.62 8.82 3.62
N ASN A 129 8.66 9.12 4.49
CA ASN A 129 8.57 8.52 5.83
C ASN A 129 8.28 7.02 5.78
N PHE A 130 7.38 6.58 4.91
CA PHE A 130 7.00 5.18 4.75
C PHE A 130 7.82 4.44 3.68
N LYS A 131 8.82 5.11 3.08
CA LYS A 131 9.67 4.53 2.04
C LYS A 131 8.89 4.05 0.82
N TYR A 132 7.83 4.75 0.43
CA TYR A 132 7.03 4.39 -0.75
C TYR A 132 7.83 4.50 -2.05
N HIS A 133 8.86 5.34 -2.10
CA HIS A 133 9.82 5.38 -3.21
C HIS A 133 10.62 4.06 -3.33
N LEU A 134 10.94 3.38 -2.22
CA LEU A 134 11.51 2.02 -2.24
C LEU A 134 10.50 1.02 -2.81
N GLN A 135 9.23 1.06 -2.37
CA GLN A 135 8.18 0.22 -2.92
C GLN A 135 8.07 0.42 -4.43
N ALA A 136 8.03 1.66 -4.90
CA ALA A 136 7.89 1.99 -6.31
C ALA A 136 9.08 1.44 -7.14
N ALA A 137 10.31 1.69 -6.72
CA ALA A 137 11.51 1.16 -7.40
C ALA A 137 11.51 -0.35 -7.46
N HIS A 138 11.19 -1.01 -6.34
CA HIS A 138 11.11 -2.47 -6.25
C HIS A 138 10.05 -3.06 -7.20
N TYR A 139 8.89 -2.43 -7.26
CA TYR A 139 7.79 -2.89 -8.14
C TYR A 139 8.11 -2.65 -9.61
N LEU A 140 8.69 -1.50 -9.97
CA LEU A 140 9.13 -1.23 -11.33
C LEU A 140 10.21 -2.21 -11.79
N GLN A 141 11.17 -2.55 -10.92
CA GLN A 141 12.18 -3.56 -11.24
C GLN A 141 11.55 -4.94 -11.50
N GLY A 142 10.60 -5.35 -10.67
CA GLY A 142 9.97 -6.66 -10.78
C GLY A 142 8.99 -6.80 -11.94
N THR A 143 8.32 -5.71 -12.31
CA THR A 143 7.29 -5.70 -13.36
C THR A 143 7.84 -5.34 -14.74
N GLY A 144 8.96 -4.62 -14.82
CA GLY A 144 9.46 -4.01 -16.04
C GLY A 144 8.64 -2.82 -16.52
N GLN A 145 7.68 -2.33 -15.71
CA GLN A 145 6.89 -1.15 -16.03
C GLN A 145 7.74 0.12 -15.92
N LYS A 146 7.30 1.21 -16.59
CA LYS A 146 8.08 2.44 -16.69
C LYS A 146 7.67 3.51 -15.69
N ARG A 147 6.40 3.50 -15.26
CA ARG A 147 5.80 4.55 -14.46
C ARG A 147 5.17 3.99 -13.20
N PHE A 148 5.26 4.75 -12.10
CA PHE A 148 4.61 4.40 -10.84
C PHE A 148 3.70 5.54 -10.39
N ILE A 149 2.42 5.24 -10.26
CA ILE A 149 1.37 6.21 -9.93
C ILE A 149 0.77 5.85 -8.58
N PHE A 150 0.75 6.78 -7.66
CA PHE A 150 -0.07 6.70 -6.47
C PHE A 150 -1.42 7.37 -6.69
N VAL A 151 -2.49 6.70 -6.30
CA VAL A 151 -3.81 7.29 -6.15
C VAL A 151 -4.12 7.33 -4.67
N ALA A 152 -4.02 8.52 -4.06
CA ALA A 152 -4.26 8.75 -2.65
C ALA A 152 -5.68 9.29 -2.44
N VAL A 153 -6.49 8.66 -1.58
CA VAL A 153 -7.83 9.12 -1.24
C VAL A 153 -8.01 9.26 0.26
N GLU A 154 -8.60 10.35 0.71
CA GLU A 154 -8.88 10.60 2.12
C GLU A 154 -10.09 9.80 2.60
N LYS A 155 -10.03 9.28 3.84
CA LYS A 155 -11.12 8.55 4.49
C LYS A 155 -12.12 9.44 5.20
N VAL A 156 -11.92 10.75 5.16
CA VAL A 156 -12.75 11.76 5.81
C VAL A 156 -13.24 12.79 4.80
N PHE A 157 -14.38 13.42 5.07
CA PHE A 157 -14.91 14.51 4.24
C PHE A 157 -13.84 15.61 4.05
N PRO A 158 -13.64 16.15 2.83
CA PRO A 158 -14.42 15.94 1.60
C PRO A 158 -13.97 14.74 0.73
N TYR A 159 -13.21 13.79 1.26
CA TYR A 159 -12.71 12.59 0.56
C TYR A 159 -11.81 12.97 -0.63
N SER A 160 -10.93 13.91 -0.42
CA SER A 160 -10.04 14.43 -1.46
C SER A 160 -9.22 13.34 -2.11
N VAL A 161 -9.06 13.43 -3.43
CA VAL A 161 -8.25 12.47 -4.22
C VAL A 161 -7.06 13.19 -4.81
N GLY A 162 -5.86 12.67 -4.56
CA GLY A 162 -4.61 13.07 -5.20
C GLY A 162 -4.07 11.96 -6.10
N VAL A 163 -3.58 12.31 -7.29
CA VAL A 163 -2.94 11.37 -8.22
C VAL A 163 -1.52 11.86 -8.46
N TYR A 164 -0.54 11.01 -8.18
CA TYR A 164 0.87 11.38 -8.13
C TYR A 164 1.75 10.40 -8.88
N GLU A 165 2.45 10.88 -9.87
CA GLU A 165 3.54 10.15 -10.51
C GLU A 165 4.85 10.48 -9.80
N LEU A 166 5.64 9.47 -9.46
CA LEU A 166 6.95 9.69 -8.88
C LEU A 166 7.94 10.20 -9.93
N SER A 167 8.64 11.28 -9.59
CA SER A 167 9.71 11.80 -10.45
C SER A 167 10.85 10.77 -10.59
N PRO A 168 11.64 10.85 -11.69
CA PRO A 168 12.82 10.00 -11.84
C PRO A 168 13.78 10.07 -10.64
N HIS A 169 13.90 11.22 -9.99
CA HIS A 169 14.73 11.39 -8.80
C HIS A 169 14.20 10.57 -7.62
N PHE A 170 12.88 10.53 -7.37
CA PHE A 170 12.31 9.66 -6.33
C PHE A 170 12.55 8.18 -6.63
N ILE A 171 12.41 7.79 -7.88
CA ILE A 171 12.64 6.40 -8.30
C ILE A 171 14.12 6.03 -8.10
N GLU A 172 15.06 6.91 -8.44
CA GLU A 172 16.49 6.71 -8.22
C GLU A 172 16.82 6.55 -6.73
N LEU A 173 16.29 7.42 -5.86
CA LEU A 173 16.43 7.27 -4.39
C LEU A 173 15.87 5.94 -3.90
N GLY A 174 14.78 5.48 -4.51
CA GLY A 174 14.19 4.18 -4.24
C GLY A 174 15.13 3.03 -4.60
N TYR A 175 15.74 3.06 -5.77
CA TYR A 175 16.72 2.06 -6.21
C TYR A 175 17.96 2.03 -5.31
N GLN A 176 18.51 3.18 -4.96
CA GLN A 176 19.68 3.24 -4.05
C GLN A 176 19.34 2.61 -2.69
N LEU A 177 18.17 2.90 -2.15
CA LEU A 177 17.73 2.30 -0.89
C LEU A 177 17.48 0.79 -1.03
N GLN A 178 16.93 0.34 -2.16
CA GLN A 178 16.72 -1.07 -2.46
C GLN A 178 18.04 -1.83 -2.53
N GLU A 179 19.03 -1.34 -3.30
CA GLU A 179 20.33 -1.97 -3.44
C GLU A 179 21.03 -2.13 -2.09
N LYS A 180 21.03 -1.05 -1.28
CA LYS A 180 21.56 -1.12 0.08
C LYS A 180 20.85 -2.18 0.91
N THR A 181 19.51 -2.18 0.91
CA THR A 181 18.71 -3.11 1.73
C THR A 181 18.94 -4.56 1.32
N LEU A 182 18.97 -4.85 0.02
CA LEU A 182 19.21 -6.21 -0.48
C LEU A 182 20.63 -6.68 -0.19
N SER A 183 21.63 -5.78 -0.26
CA SER A 183 23.00 -6.08 0.12
C SER A 183 23.14 -6.39 1.61
N ASP A 184 22.49 -5.60 2.47
CA ASP A 184 22.46 -5.82 3.93
C ASP A 184 21.81 -7.18 4.26
N ILE A 185 20.68 -7.51 3.63
CA ILE A 185 20.00 -8.81 3.78
C ILE A 185 20.94 -9.95 3.35
N LYS A 186 21.61 -9.81 2.22
CA LYS A 186 22.54 -10.83 1.72
C LYS A 186 23.72 -11.05 2.67
N ALA A 187 24.26 -9.97 3.22
CA ALA A 187 25.34 -10.03 4.19
C ALA A 187 24.89 -10.71 5.50
N ALA A 188 23.70 -10.36 6.00
CA ALA A 188 23.13 -10.99 7.19
C ALA A 188 22.85 -12.49 6.98
N GLN A 189 22.30 -12.88 5.83
CA GLN A 189 22.14 -14.30 5.48
C GLN A 189 23.46 -15.08 5.45
N LYS A 190 24.51 -14.45 4.90
CA LYS A 190 25.83 -15.09 4.78
C LYS A 190 26.52 -15.23 6.13
N SER A 191 26.43 -14.23 7.00
CA SER A 191 27.06 -14.23 8.32
C SER A 191 26.23 -14.95 9.39
N GLY A 192 24.92 -15.12 9.19
CA GLY A 192 23.97 -15.57 10.20
C GLY A 192 23.64 -14.50 11.25
N ILE A 193 24.20 -13.28 11.13
CA ILE A 193 24.02 -12.19 12.10
C ILE A 193 22.97 -11.22 11.59
N TRP A 194 21.87 -11.09 12.33
CA TRP A 194 20.80 -10.13 12.10
C TRP A 194 20.85 -9.09 13.22
N ALA A 195 21.67 -8.05 13.03
CA ALA A 195 21.91 -7.04 14.05
C ALA A 195 20.67 -6.21 14.37
N GLY A 196 20.39 -6.01 15.65
CA GLY A 196 19.41 -5.05 16.15
C GLY A 196 19.94 -3.61 16.15
N TYR A 197 19.12 -2.67 16.62
CA TYR A 197 19.45 -1.24 16.54
C TYR A 197 20.68 -0.80 17.34
N SER A 198 21.05 -1.53 18.38
CA SER A 198 22.16 -1.20 19.26
C SER A 198 23.18 -2.33 19.46
N ASP A 199 23.04 -3.44 18.74
CA ASP A 199 23.88 -4.66 18.94
C ASP A 199 25.36 -4.43 18.62
N GLN A 200 25.65 -3.45 17.78
CA GLN A 200 27.03 -3.07 17.40
C GLN A 200 27.62 -1.99 18.30
N GLU A 201 26.84 -1.47 19.25
CA GLU A 201 27.28 -0.39 20.14
C GLU A 201 27.93 -0.96 21.40
N LYS A 202 28.91 -0.26 21.92
CA LYS A 202 29.56 -0.63 23.19
C LYS A 202 28.50 -0.64 24.31
N ASN A 203 28.40 -1.76 25.02
CA ASN A 203 27.42 -1.99 26.09
C ASN A 203 25.94 -1.98 25.62
N GLY A 204 25.65 -2.17 24.32
CA GLY A 204 24.30 -2.18 23.79
C GLY A 204 23.53 -0.84 23.89
N ILE A 205 24.23 0.26 24.11
CA ILE A 205 23.63 1.60 24.28
C ILE A 205 24.00 2.50 23.10
N LYS A 206 23.00 2.86 22.28
CA LYS A 206 23.17 3.85 21.20
C LYS A 206 22.89 5.25 21.71
N LYS A 207 23.87 6.15 21.65
CA LYS A 207 23.68 7.55 21.98
C LYS A 207 22.93 8.26 20.85
N LEU A 208 21.80 8.87 21.17
CA LEU A 208 21.01 9.65 20.22
C LEU A 208 21.42 11.13 20.28
N THR A 209 21.45 11.77 19.14
CA THR A 209 21.65 13.22 18.99
C THR A 209 20.41 13.84 18.34
N PRO A 210 20.08 15.10 18.65
CA PRO A 210 18.98 15.79 17.99
C PRO A 210 19.17 15.81 16.48
N PRO A 211 18.08 15.73 15.70
CA PRO A 211 18.17 15.89 14.24
C PRO A 211 18.56 17.34 13.88
N ARG A 212 19.12 17.52 12.67
CA ARG A 212 19.65 18.83 12.23
C ARG A 212 18.63 19.97 12.19
N TRP A 213 17.36 19.65 12.21
CA TRP A 213 16.24 20.59 12.15
C TRP A 213 15.63 20.89 13.54
N ALA A 214 16.11 20.31 14.62
CA ALA A 214 15.62 20.51 15.99
C ALA A 214 16.27 21.72 16.65
#